data_f65f28f822ba2f3ff557de1a1ebd40fd
#
_entry.id   f65f28f822ba2f3ff557de1a1ebd40fd
#
_cell.length_a   1.000
_cell.length_b   1.000
_cell.length_c   1.000
_cell.angle_alpha   90.00
_cell.angle_beta   90.00
_cell.angle_gamma   90.00
#
_symmetry.space_group_name_H-M   'P 1'
#
loop_
_entity.id
_entity.type
_entity.pdbx_description
1 polymer ?
#
loop_
_entity_poly.entity_id
_entity_poly.type
_entity_poly.pdbx_seq_one_letter_code
_entity_poly.pdbx_strand_id
1 'polypeptide(L)'
;HQPFYQAVEVEIPDNWDHQRIYNVPLDEFMETINNSLEKGYTLVWDGDCSEAGYIFSKQLCIVPQDTKMTRKELEEAVEQGIVPEQEVDQVLRQKFFETFLTVDDHLEHITGIVKDQNGTLYYQTKNSWGTESNGTGYHKMSENFVKGKTISILVHKDGIPKNIRKKLGL
;
A
#
# COMPACT_ATOMS: atom_id res chain seq x y z
N HIS A 1 9.37 -11.17 -15.45
CA HIS A 1 9.94 -10.00 -14.77
C HIS A 1 9.93 -8.80 -15.69
N GLN A 2 9.14 -7.80 -15.35
CA GLN A 2 9.17 -6.51 -16.05
C GLN A 2 10.42 -5.72 -15.64
N PRO A 3 11.11 -5.05 -16.59
CA PRO A 3 12.35 -4.32 -16.29
C PRO A 3 12.10 -3.14 -15.35
N PHE A 4 13.04 -2.89 -14.43
CA PHE A 4 13.02 -1.68 -13.61
C PHE A 4 13.38 -0.42 -14.41
N TYR A 5 12.92 0.72 -13.92
CA TYR A 5 13.16 2.07 -14.46
C TYR A 5 12.61 2.28 -15.88
N GLN A 6 11.62 1.52 -16.25
CA GLN A 6 10.92 1.65 -17.52
C GLN A 6 9.43 1.71 -17.28
N ALA A 7 8.70 2.39 -18.17
CA ALA A 7 7.26 2.34 -18.20
C ALA A 7 6.82 1.00 -18.79
N VAL A 8 6.11 0.22 -18.00
CA VAL A 8 5.60 -1.11 -18.36
C VAL A 8 4.09 -1.13 -18.29
N GLU A 9 3.46 -1.94 -19.11
CA GLU A 9 2.06 -2.26 -18.99
C GLU A 9 1.88 -3.30 -17.89
N VAL A 10 0.97 -3.05 -16.95
CA VAL A 10 0.62 -4.02 -15.93
C VAL A 10 -0.44 -4.95 -16.51
N GLU A 11 -0.07 -6.20 -16.73
CA GLU A 11 -0.92 -7.22 -17.35
C GLU A 11 -1.91 -7.82 -16.33
N ILE A 12 -2.86 -7.00 -15.89
CA ILE A 12 -3.97 -7.39 -15.02
C ILE A 12 -5.31 -7.07 -15.71
N PRO A 13 -6.39 -7.80 -15.41
CA PRO A 13 -7.69 -7.60 -16.06
C PRO A 13 -8.24 -6.18 -15.94
N ASP A 14 -7.97 -5.50 -14.82
CA ASP A 14 -8.48 -4.16 -14.52
C ASP A 14 -7.75 -3.05 -15.31
N ASN A 15 -6.57 -3.33 -15.86
CA ASN A 15 -5.85 -2.41 -16.76
C ASN A 15 -6.40 -2.48 -18.20
N TRP A 16 -7.71 -2.30 -18.36
CA TRP A 16 -8.42 -2.42 -19.65
C TRP A 16 -8.02 -1.35 -20.69
N ASP A 17 -7.48 -0.22 -20.26
CA ASP A 17 -7.02 0.89 -21.11
C ASP A 17 -5.53 0.83 -21.41
N HIS A 18 -4.84 -0.26 -21.01
CA HIS A 18 -3.44 -0.52 -21.26
C HIS A 18 -2.50 0.56 -20.74
N GLN A 19 -2.83 1.15 -19.58
CA GLN A 19 -1.98 2.15 -18.94
C GLN A 19 -0.60 1.58 -18.63
N ARG A 20 0.39 2.44 -18.80
CA ARG A 20 1.78 2.11 -18.49
C ARG A 20 2.23 2.88 -17.26
N ILE A 21 2.83 2.16 -16.33
CA ILE A 21 3.40 2.70 -15.10
C ILE A 21 4.90 2.45 -15.04
N TYR A 22 5.63 3.31 -14.35
CA TYR A 22 7.06 3.11 -14.10
C TYR A 22 7.27 2.00 -13.07
N ASN A 23 8.07 0.99 -13.43
CA ASN A 23 8.44 -0.09 -12.52
C ASN A 23 9.75 0.26 -11.80
N VAL A 24 9.75 0.17 -10.48
CA VAL A 24 10.91 0.46 -9.62
C VAL A 24 11.09 -0.65 -8.57
N PRO A 25 12.32 -0.87 -8.04
CA PRO A 25 12.51 -1.76 -6.90
C PRO A 25 11.67 -1.35 -5.68
N LEU A 26 11.28 -2.32 -4.84
CA LEU A 26 10.42 -2.07 -3.68
C LEU A 26 10.99 -0.99 -2.74
N ASP A 27 12.29 -1.01 -2.48
CA ASP A 27 12.91 -0.02 -1.60
C ASP A 27 12.79 1.40 -2.17
N GLU A 28 12.98 1.58 -3.48
CA GLU A 28 12.83 2.87 -4.15
C GLU A 28 11.37 3.30 -4.29
N PHE A 29 10.47 2.33 -4.39
CA PHE A 29 9.03 2.58 -4.30
C PHE A 29 8.66 3.16 -2.93
N MET A 30 9.09 2.53 -1.84
CA MET A 30 8.86 3.01 -0.48
C MET A 30 9.57 4.34 -0.21
N GLU A 31 10.81 4.53 -0.70
CA GLU A 31 11.51 5.82 -0.65
C GLU A 31 10.69 6.93 -1.33
N THR A 32 10.07 6.62 -2.47
CA THR A 32 9.24 7.58 -3.20
C THR A 32 8.00 7.99 -2.40
N ILE A 33 7.31 7.05 -1.77
CA ILE A 33 6.16 7.35 -0.89
C ILE A 33 6.60 8.25 0.26
N ASN A 34 7.64 7.84 0.99
CA ASN A 34 8.11 8.57 2.17
C ASN A 34 8.58 9.99 1.81
N ASN A 35 9.41 10.13 0.79
CA ASN A 35 9.90 11.43 0.33
C ASN A 35 8.77 12.36 -0.14
N SER A 36 7.74 11.82 -0.79
CA SER A 36 6.57 12.60 -1.18
C SER A 36 5.84 13.16 0.03
N LEU A 37 5.52 12.32 0.99
CA LEU A 37 4.79 12.70 2.20
C LEU A 37 5.60 13.67 3.07
N GLU A 38 6.91 13.47 3.23
CA GLU A 38 7.82 14.37 3.95
C GLU A 38 7.91 15.76 3.31
N LYS A 39 7.77 15.84 1.98
CA LYS A 39 7.70 17.11 1.24
C LYS A 39 6.32 17.76 1.23
N GLY A 40 5.32 17.17 1.87
CA GLY A 40 3.95 17.66 1.93
C GLY A 40 3.10 17.31 0.70
N TYR A 41 3.56 16.41 -0.16
CA TYR A 41 2.75 15.86 -1.25
C TYR A 41 2.02 14.61 -0.77
N THR A 42 0.72 14.60 -0.96
CA THR A 42 -0.10 13.39 -0.79
C THR A 42 -0.08 12.56 -2.08
N LEU A 43 -0.54 11.32 -2.04
CA LEU A 43 -0.52 10.45 -3.22
C LEU A 43 -1.78 9.57 -3.30
N VAL A 44 -2.15 9.18 -4.51
CA VAL A 44 -3.17 8.15 -4.72
C VAL A 44 -2.50 6.79 -4.54
N TRP A 45 -3.15 5.95 -3.78
CA TRP A 45 -2.84 4.54 -3.62
C TRP A 45 -3.84 3.71 -4.43
N ASP A 46 -3.35 2.73 -5.11
CA ASP A 46 -4.07 1.76 -5.91
C ASP A 46 -3.64 0.37 -5.46
N GLY A 47 -4.58 -0.49 -5.07
CA GLY A 47 -4.26 -1.79 -4.52
C GLY A 47 -5.45 -2.60 -4.03
N ASP A 48 -5.19 -3.54 -3.12
CA ASP A 48 -6.11 -4.58 -2.69
C ASP A 48 -6.73 -4.27 -1.32
N CYS A 49 -8.05 -4.05 -1.32
CA CYS A 49 -8.87 -3.90 -0.11
C CYS A 49 -9.73 -5.14 0.21
N SER A 50 -9.73 -6.18 -0.63
CA SER A 50 -10.51 -7.40 -0.45
C SER A 50 -9.96 -8.33 0.64
N GLU A 51 -8.73 -8.11 1.05
CA GLU A 51 -7.96 -8.86 2.05
C GLU A 51 -8.61 -8.94 3.44
N ALA A 52 -8.39 -10.05 4.15
CA ALA A 52 -8.83 -10.18 5.54
C ALA A 52 -8.16 -9.13 6.45
N GLY A 53 -6.88 -8.81 6.18
CA GLY A 53 -6.11 -7.79 6.91
C GLY A 53 -6.47 -6.34 6.60
N TYR A 54 -7.37 -6.08 5.65
CA TYR A 54 -7.97 -4.77 5.44
C TYR A 54 -9.15 -4.58 6.43
N ILE A 55 -8.84 -4.12 7.64
CA ILE A 55 -9.77 -4.05 8.77
C ILE A 55 -10.28 -2.62 8.94
N PHE A 56 -11.02 -2.12 7.95
CA PHE A 56 -11.48 -0.73 7.91
C PHE A 56 -12.31 -0.33 9.14
N SER A 57 -13.13 -1.24 9.69
CA SER A 57 -13.91 -1.04 10.93
C SER A 57 -13.04 -0.69 12.13
N LYS A 58 -11.79 -1.18 12.18
CA LYS A 58 -10.80 -0.89 13.22
C LYS A 58 -9.77 0.16 12.79
N GLN A 59 -9.96 0.78 11.64
CA GLN A 59 -9.06 1.80 11.07
C GLN A 59 -7.63 1.30 10.89
N LEU A 60 -7.45 0.02 10.54
CA LEU A 60 -6.14 -0.63 10.43
C LEU A 60 -6.10 -1.58 9.24
N CYS A 61 -4.97 -1.56 8.49
CA CYS A 61 -4.67 -2.53 7.45
C CYS A 61 -3.28 -3.12 7.71
N ILE A 62 -3.19 -4.45 7.73
CA ILE A 62 -2.01 -5.23 8.07
C ILE A 62 -1.87 -6.46 7.15
N VAL A 63 -0.67 -7.02 7.06
CA VAL A 63 -0.43 -8.34 6.45
C VAL A 63 -0.22 -9.34 7.58
N PRO A 64 -1.26 -10.03 8.06
CA PRO A 64 -1.14 -10.88 9.24
C PRO A 64 -0.16 -12.04 9.01
N GLN A 65 0.62 -12.39 10.05
CA GLN A 65 1.54 -13.52 9.99
C GLN A 65 0.79 -14.84 9.84
N ASP A 66 -0.32 -15.01 10.54
CA ASP A 66 -1.23 -16.15 10.33
C ASP A 66 -2.21 -15.83 9.19
N THR A 67 -1.93 -16.37 8.01
CA THR A 67 -2.73 -16.17 6.79
C THR A 67 -4.08 -16.87 6.80
N LYS A 68 -4.40 -17.65 7.83
CA LYS A 68 -5.68 -18.38 7.95
C LYS A 68 -6.71 -17.62 8.75
N MET A 69 -6.31 -16.56 9.44
CA MET A 69 -7.24 -15.75 10.21
C MET A 69 -8.25 -15.07 9.30
N THR A 70 -9.51 -15.21 9.66
CA THR A 70 -10.61 -14.47 9.03
C THR A 70 -10.58 -13.00 9.46
N ARG A 71 -11.25 -12.12 8.72
CA ARG A 71 -11.38 -10.69 9.09
C ARG A 71 -11.96 -10.52 10.50
N LYS A 72 -12.95 -11.32 10.87
CA LYS A 72 -13.55 -11.26 12.21
C LYS A 72 -12.55 -11.62 13.31
N GLU A 73 -11.77 -12.68 13.14
CA GLU A 73 -10.73 -13.06 14.09
C GLU A 73 -9.63 -11.99 14.21
N LEU A 74 -9.28 -11.34 13.09
CA LEU A 74 -8.35 -10.22 13.09
C LEU A 74 -8.92 -8.98 13.79
N GLU A 75 -10.21 -8.66 13.60
CA GLU A 75 -10.88 -7.57 14.32
C GLU A 75 -10.85 -7.79 15.85
N GLU A 76 -11.13 -9.01 16.30
CA GLU A 76 -11.06 -9.40 17.71
C GLU A 76 -9.62 -9.35 18.26
N ALA A 77 -8.64 -9.82 17.47
CA ALA A 77 -7.23 -9.81 17.85
C ALA A 77 -6.66 -8.39 17.97
N VAL A 78 -7.01 -7.49 17.03
CA VAL A 78 -6.59 -6.07 17.06
C VAL A 78 -7.13 -5.34 18.29
N GLU A 79 -8.33 -5.66 18.74
CA GLU A 79 -8.90 -5.10 20.00
C GLU A 79 -8.13 -5.55 21.24
N GLN A 80 -7.51 -6.74 21.18
CA GLN A 80 -6.75 -7.29 22.31
C GLN A 80 -5.28 -6.83 22.30
N GLY A 81 -4.78 -6.32 21.18
CA GLY A 81 -3.40 -5.84 21.08
C GLY A 81 -2.83 -5.87 19.67
N ILE A 82 -1.51 -5.97 19.58
CA ILE A 82 -0.78 -5.99 18.32
C ILE A 82 -0.88 -7.39 17.69
N VAL A 83 -1.32 -7.43 16.43
CA VAL A 83 -1.30 -8.64 15.60
C VAL A 83 0.06 -8.72 14.89
N PRO A 84 0.81 -9.84 15.02
CA PRO A 84 2.06 -10.03 14.30
C PRO A 84 1.84 -10.00 12.78
N GLU A 85 2.73 -9.31 12.06
CA GLU A 85 2.71 -9.21 10.60
C GLU A 85 3.80 -10.06 9.95
N GLN A 86 3.58 -10.44 8.69
CA GLN A 86 4.63 -10.90 7.80
C GLN A 86 5.53 -9.71 7.44
N GLU A 87 6.83 -9.91 7.43
CA GLU A 87 7.77 -8.97 6.82
C GLU A 87 7.69 -9.13 5.29
N VAL A 88 7.29 -8.07 4.61
CA VAL A 88 7.14 -8.09 3.14
C VAL A 88 8.39 -7.50 2.50
N ASP A 89 9.10 -8.35 1.76
CA ASP A 89 10.21 -8.00 0.89
C ASP A 89 9.80 -8.02 -0.60
N GLN A 90 10.76 -7.73 -1.49
CA GLN A 90 10.55 -7.75 -2.94
C GLN A 90 10.07 -9.13 -3.44
N VAL A 91 10.57 -10.22 -2.85
CA VAL A 91 10.25 -11.60 -3.27
C VAL A 91 8.81 -11.95 -2.89
N LEU A 92 8.43 -11.63 -1.65
CA LEU A 92 7.07 -11.90 -1.16
C LEU A 92 6.04 -11.02 -1.89
N ARG A 93 6.35 -9.74 -2.12
CA ARG A 93 5.51 -8.85 -2.96
C ARG A 93 5.28 -9.44 -4.34
N GLN A 94 6.36 -9.88 -5.03
CA GLN A 94 6.26 -10.49 -6.36
C GLN A 94 5.38 -11.74 -6.32
N LYS A 95 5.55 -12.58 -5.31
CA LYS A 95 4.71 -13.77 -5.11
C LYS A 95 3.24 -13.41 -4.94
N PHE A 96 2.92 -12.41 -4.13
CA PHE A 96 1.54 -11.97 -3.93
C PHE A 96 0.88 -11.56 -5.25
N PHE A 97 1.61 -10.79 -6.06
CA PHE A 97 1.14 -10.37 -7.38
C PHE A 97 0.94 -11.56 -8.33
N GLU A 98 1.93 -12.44 -8.49
CA GLU A 98 1.91 -13.58 -9.41
C GLU A 98 0.86 -14.64 -9.03
N THR A 99 0.51 -14.74 -7.77
CA THR A 99 -0.46 -15.72 -7.27
C THR A 99 -1.86 -15.14 -7.03
N PHE A 100 -2.08 -13.89 -7.45
CA PHE A 100 -3.35 -13.16 -7.22
C PHE A 100 -3.75 -13.08 -5.74
N LEU A 101 -2.77 -13.09 -4.84
CA LEU A 101 -2.95 -12.74 -3.42
C LEU A 101 -2.90 -11.21 -3.20
N THR A 102 -2.66 -10.46 -4.25
CA THR A 102 -2.85 -9.02 -4.34
C THR A 102 -3.50 -8.73 -5.68
N VAL A 103 -4.65 -8.11 -5.65
CA VAL A 103 -5.44 -7.73 -6.82
C VAL A 103 -5.62 -6.21 -6.85
N ASP A 104 -5.99 -5.68 -8.02
CA ASP A 104 -6.33 -4.28 -8.23
C ASP A 104 -7.84 -4.15 -8.07
N ASP A 105 -8.29 -3.59 -6.94
CA ASP A 105 -9.72 -3.48 -6.67
C ASP A 105 -10.15 -2.15 -6.02
N HIS A 106 -9.19 -1.29 -5.59
CA HIS A 106 -9.57 -0.07 -4.89
C HIS A 106 -8.55 1.07 -4.98
N LEU A 107 -9.08 2.30 -5.07
CA LEU A 107 -8.29 3.54 -5.03
C LEU A 107 -8.53 4.31 -3.73
N GLU A 108 -7.44 4.75 -3.11
CA GLU A 108 -7.47 5.56 -1.89
C GLU A 108 -6.43 6.68 -1.90
N HIS A 109 -6.45 7.50 -0.87
CA HIS A 109 -5.60 8.68 -0.76
C HIS A 109 -4.71 8.61 0.48
N ILE A 110 -3.41 8.34 0.32
CA ILE A 110 -2.44 8.41 1.41
C ILE A 110 -2.13 9.88 1.68
N THR A 111 -2.39 10.32 2.92
CA THR A 111 -2.35 11.73 3.33
C THR A 111 -1.21 12.06 4.27
N GLY A 112 -0.56 11.06 4.86
CA GLY A 112 0.54 11.31 5.81
C GLY A 112 1.15 10.04 6.38
N ILE A 113 2.20 10.24 7.18
CA ILE A 113 2.88 9.20 7.94
C ILE A 113 2.54 9.41 9.41
N VAL A 114 2.22 8.34 10.12
CA VAL A 114 1.98 8.32 11.56
C VAL A 114 2.81 7.22 12.22
N LYS A 115 3.12 7.39 13.49
CA LYS A 115 3.81 6.37 14.29
C LYS A 115 2.98 6.03 15.51
N ASP A 116 2.98 4.75 15.87
CA ASP A 116 2.42 4.31 17.13
C ASP A 116 3.34 4.64 18.32
N GLN A 117 2.92 4.27 19.52
CA GLN A 117 3.70 4.49 20.76
C GLN A 117 5.03 3.71 20.79
N ASN A 118 5.20 2.70 19.95
CA ASN A 118 6.41 1.88 19.84
C ASN A 118 7.33 2.39 18.72
N GLY A 119 6.89 3.42 17.96
CA GLY A 119 7.61 3.96 16.83
C GLY A 119 7.36 3.23 15.51
N THR A 120 6.44 2.26 15.46
CA THR A 120 6.05 1.56 14.24
C THR A 120 5.37 2.53 13.28
N LEU A 121 5.82 2.53 12.02
CA LEU A 121 5.35 3.43 10.99
C LEU A 121 4.08 2.89 10.32
N TYR A 122 3.12 3.81 10.11
CA TYR A 122 1.90 3.58 9.35
C TYR A 122 1.64 4.73 8.38
N TYR A 123 0.90 4.46 7.33
CA TYR A 123 0.45 5.46 6.37
C TYR A 123 -1.03 5.79 6.65
N GLN A 124 -1.28 7.06 6.96
CA GLN A 124 -2.66 7.52 7.15
C GLN A 124 -3.33 7.69 5.79
N THR A 125 -4.42 6.97 5.59
CA THR A 125 -5.10 6.85 4.32
C THR A 125 -6.56 7.24 4.46
N LYS A 126 -7.06 7.99 3.49
CA LYS A 126 -8.47 8.38 3.39
C LYS A 126 -9.16 7.51 2.35
N ASN A 127 -10.24 6.85 2.77
CA ASN A 127 -11.14 6.11 1.88
C ASN A 127 -12.30 6.99 1.39
N SER A 128 -12.93 6.57 0.29
CA SER A 128 -14.12 7.21 -0.31
C SER A 128 -15.45 6.80 0.34
N TRP A 129 -15.46 5.85 1.30
CA TRP A 129 -16.69 5.27 1.89
C TRP A 129 -17.36 6.15 2.95
N GLY A 130 -16.86 7.35 3.19
CA GLY A 130 -17.42 8.26 4.20
C GLY A 130 -17.07 7.83 5.62
N THR A 131 -17.82 8.38 6.60
CA THR A 131 -17.53 8.21 8.02
C THR A 131 -18.39 7.16 8.71
N GLU A 132 -19.41 6.62 8.07
CA GLU A 132 -20.42 5.76 8.71
C GLU A 132 -19.85 4.43 9.18
N SER A 133 -18.89 3.84 8.44
CA SER A 133 -18.38 2.49 8.73
C SER A 133 -17.26 2.45 9.76
N ASN A 134 -16.51 3.55 9.98
CA ASN A 134 -15.42 3.58 10.96
C ASN A 134 -15.31 4.88 11.76
N GLY A 135 -16.31 5.77 11.65
CA GLY A 135 -16.39 7.04 12.37
C GLY A 135 -15.55 8.19 11.81
N THR A 136 -14.55 7.94 10.98
CA THR A 136 -13.62 8.98 10.51
C THR A 136 -13.44 9.02 8.98
N GLY A 137 -13.68 7.93 8.27
CA GLY A 137 -13.35 7.77 6.86
C GLY A 137 -11.85 7.57 6.59
N TYR A 138 -11.03 7.53 7.66
CA TYR A 138 -9.58 7.29 7.61
C TYR A 138 -9.20 5.98 8.27
N HIS A 139 -8.09 5.41 7.83
CA HIS A 139 -7.45 4.26 8.46
C HIS A 139 -5.93 4.36 8.33
N LYS A 140 -5.23 3.39 8.89
CA LYS A 140 -3.78 3.31 8.88
C LYS A 140 -3.35 2.02 8.19
N MET A 141 -2.57 2.13 7.14
CA MET A 141 -1.93 0.99 6.48
C MET A 141 -0.55 0.78 7.10
N SER A 142 -0.24 -0.43 7.56
CA SER A 142 1.12 -0.76 7.97
C SER A 142 2.09 -0.66 6.79
N GLU A 143 3.38 -0.53 7.07
CA GLU A 143 4.41 -0.53 6.03
C GLU A 143 4.38 -1.84 5.23
N ASN A 144 4.17 -2.98 5.90
CA ASN A 144 4.05 -4.28 5.25
C ASN A 144 2.82 -4.38 4.35
N PHE A 145 1.69 -3.77 4.77
CA PHE A 145 0.50 -3.72 3.93
C PHE A 145 0.75 -2.91 2.66
N VAL A 146 1.34 -1.72 2.77
CA VAL A 146 1.69 -0.91 1.60
C VAL A 146 2.69 -1.65 0.70
N LYS A 147 3.72 -2.28 1.24
CA LYS A 147 4.69 -3.08 0.48
C LYS A 147 4.03 -4.23 -0.29
N GLY A 148 3.11 -4.94 0.35
CA GLY A 148 2.54 -6.18 -0.18
C GLY A 148 1.31 -5.99 -1.06
N LYS A 149 0.47 -5.01 -0.75
CA LYS A 149 -0.89 -4.89 -1.27
C LYS A 149 -1.11 -3.70 -2.21
N THR A 150 -0.07 -2.94 -2.53
CA THR A 150 -0.14 -1.86 -3.50
C THR A 150 0.16 -2.37 -4.91
N ILE A 151 -0.69 -2.07 -5.87
CA ILE A 151 -0.44 -2.25 -7.29
C ILE A 151 0.38 -1.06 -7.80
N SER A 152 -0.15 0.15 -7.65
CA SER A 152 0.49 1.37 -8.13
C SER A 152 0.25 2.58 -7.22
N ILE A 153 0.96 3.67 -7.49
CA ILE A 153 0.73 4.98 -6.88
C ILE A 153 0.74 6.08 -7.94
N LEU A 154 -0.10 7.09 -7.76
CA LEU A 154 0.03 8.35 -8.48
C LEU A 154 0.63 9.40 -7.55
N VAL A 155 1.79 9.93 -7.91
CA VAL A 155 2.58 10.85 -7.10
C VAL A 155 2.98 12.10 -7.89
N HIS A 156 3.03 13.25 -7.20
CA HIS A 156 3.56 14.47 -7.83
C HIS A 156 5.06 14.29 -8.16
N LYS A 157 5.47 14.68 -9.36
CA LYS A 157 6.86 14.49 -9.85
C LYS A 157 7.95 15.03 -8.90
N ASP A 158 7.68 16.13 -8.19
CA ASP A 158 8.63 16.72 -7.25
C ASP A 158 8.66 15.97 -5.90
N GLY A 159 7.71 15.08 -5.65
CA GLY A 159 7.72 14.09 -4.56
C GLY A 159 8.71 12.95 -4.80
N ILE A 160 9.02 12.62 -6.05
CA ILE A 160 9.98 11.56 -6.38
C ILE A 160 11.40 12.00 -6.03
N PRO A 161 12.22 11.18 -5.34
CA PRO A 161 13.63 11.45 -5.08
C PRO A 161 14.42 11.74 -6.37
N LYS A 162 15.36 12.69 -6.30
CA LYS A 162 16.14 13.12 -7.49
C LYS A 162 16.90 11.99 -8.17
N ASN A 163 17.48 11.07 -7.38
CA ASN A 163 18.17 9.88 -7.88
C ASN A 163 17.23 8.96 -8.67
N ILE A 164 16.02 8.74 -8.15
CA ILE A 164 15.00 7.89 -8.80
C ILE A 164 14.48 8.57 -10.07
N ARG A 165 14.15 9.87 -10.01
CA ARG A 165 13.74 10.63 -11.22
C ARG A 165 14.76 10.51 -12.34
N LYS A 166 16.05 10.66 -12.01
CA LYS A 166 17.13 10.51 -13.00
C LYS A 166 17.14 9.11 -13.66
N LYS A 167 16.90 8.06 -12.89
CA LYS A 167 16.81 6.68 -13.40
C LYS A 167 15.59 6.47 -14.30
N LEU A 168 14.49 7.18 -14.01
CA LEU A 168 13.24 7.12 -14.77
C LEU A 168 13.25 8.04 -16.01
N GLY A 169 14.26 8.89 -16.17
CA GLY A 169 14.31 9.87 -17.26
C GLY A 169 13.35 11.06 -17.10
N LEU A 170 12.98 11.40 -15.84
CA LEU A 170 12.02 12.45 -15.47
C LEU A 170 12.73 13.72 -14.98
#